data_3f4acaa93bab3f7d2a2a12061e2f6fc6
#
_entry.id   3f4acaa93bab3f7d2a2a12061e2f6fc6
#
_cell.length_a   1.000
_cell.length_b   1.000
_cell.length_c   1.000
_cell.angle_alpha   90.00
_cell.angle_beta   90.00
_cell.angle_gamma   90.00
#
_symmetry.space_group_name_H-M   'P 1'
#
loop_
_entity.id
_entity.type
_entity.pdbx_description
1 polymer ?
#
loop_
_entity_poly.entity_id
_entity_poly.type
_entity_poly.pdbx_seq_one_letter_code
_entity_poly.pdbx_strand_id
1 'polypeptide(L)'
;MTENGPAPQRSGSAQNMLTIGTAPDSWGVWFADDPAQTPWQRFLDEVAESGYTWIELGPYGYLPTDPAHLADELKARGLRVSAGTVFTAFHRGGEQGETAWEPARKVAELTAAMGGEHIVVIPAMWRDDVTGEAVESGTLDEGQWSDLFAGHNRLGAVLAADFGLKQQFHPHADSHVGAQPDIERLLAETDPDLLNLCLDTGHAEYCGASSLDLIRRYPERIGYLHLKQINPEILARVRAENMTWAAANLAGVMSEPPGGLPDLREVIEAVEGLNRPIFGIVEQDMYPVGFDVPMPIAQRTRNYLLSCGSRTTVR
;
A
#
# COMPACT_ATOMS: atom_id res chain seq x y z
N MET A 1 56.57 18.54 -17.37
CA MET A 1 55.30 19.23 -17.56
C MET A 1 54.30 18.14 -17.96
N THR A 2 53.56 17.65 -16.98
CA THR A 2 52.50 16.64 -17.17
C THR A 2 51.17 17.33 -16.93
N GLU A 3 50.43 17.53 -18.03
CA GLU A 3 49.07 18.11 -17.99
C GLU A 3 48.11 17.12 -17.35
N ASN A 4 47.56 17.52 -16.24
CA ASN A 4 46.39 16.86 -15.62
C ASN A 4 45.12 17.26 -16.41
N GLY A 5 44.61 16.34 -17.22
CA GLY A 5 43.28 16.47 -17.81
C GLY A 5 42.19 16.44 -16.73
N PRO A 6 41.08 17.19 -16.93
CA PRO A 6 39.98 17.20 -15.96
C PRO A 6 39.29 15.82 -15.88
N ALA A 7 39.00 15.38 -14.67
CA ALA A 7 38.24 14.16 -14.40
C ALA A 7 36.85 14.23 -15.08
N PRO A 8 36.31 13.11 -15.59
CA PRO A 8 35.03 13.12 -16.25
C PRO A 8 33.92 13.48 -15.21
N GLN A 9 33.22 14.56 -15.47
CA GLN A 9 32.01 14.91 -14.78
C GLN A 9 30.95 13.84 -15.07
N ARG A 10 30.54 13.11 -14.05
CA ARG A 10 29.38 12.23 -14.09
C ARG A 10 28.11 13.10 -14.17
N SER A 11 27.72 13.51 -15.37
CA SER A 11 26.40 14.09 -15.67
C SER A 11 25.43 12.95 -16.03
N GLY A 12 25.04 12.18 -15.05
CA GLY A 12 23.83 11.37 -15.09
C GLY A 12 22.86 12.01 -14.13
N SER A 13 21.76 12.58 -14.61
CA SER A 13 20.62 12.89 -13.76
C SER A 13 20.20 11.58 -13.11
N ALA A 14 20.49 11.41 -11.81
CA ALA A 14 19.97 10.28 -11.05
C ALA A 14 18.44 10.33 -11.17
N GLN A 15 17.85 9.42 -11.94
CA GLN A 15 16.41 9.23 -11.95
C GLN A 15 16.03 8.79 -10.54
N ASN A 16 15.08 9.49 -9.93
CA ASN A 16 14.53 9.08 -8.65
C ASN A 16 13.88 7.73 -8.81
N MET A 17 14.25 6.81 -7.95
CA MET A 17 13.72 5.45 -7.95
C MET A 17 12.41 5.36 -7.16
N LEU A 18 12.25 6.15 -6.08
CA LEU A 18 11.05 6.16 -5.24
C LEU A 18 10.18 7.39 -5.52
N THR A 19 8.94 7.16 -5.94
CA THR A 19 7.91 8.19 -6.13
C THR A 19 6.95 8.16 -4.94
N ILE A 20 6.85 9.28 -4.21
CA ILE A 20 6.00 9.38 -3.02
C ILE A 20 4.58 9.81 -3.40
N GLY A 21 3.60 9.09 -2.86
CA GLY A 21 2.16 9.38 -2.90
C GLY A 21 1.51 9.20 -1.53
N THR A 22 0.19 9.25 -1.49
CA THR A 22 -0.62 8.95 -0.30
C THR A 22 -1.93 8.27 -0.67
N ALA A 23 -2.67 7.79 0.34
CA ALA A 23 -3.92 7.06 0.15
C ALA A 23 -5.03 7.61 1.06
N PRO A 24 -6.32 7.35 0.76
CA PRO A 24 -7.45 7.83 1.55
C PRO A 24 -7.47 7.32 3.00
N ASP A 25 -6.87 6.18 3.30
CA ASP A 25 -6.79 5.64 4.66
C ASP A 25 -6.04 6.56 5.62
N SER A 26 -5.06 7.33 5.12
CA SER A 26 -4.39 8.41 5.87
C SER A 26 -5.31 9.59 6.21
N TRP A 27 -6.52 9.62 5.66
CA TRP A 27 -7.61 10.55 6.00
C TRP A 27 -8.78 9.86 6.71
N GLY A 28 -8.54 8.67 7.26
CA GLY A 28 -9.53 7.90 8.00
C GLY A 28 -10.61 7.30 7.10
N VAL A 29 -10.28 6.94 5.88
CA VAL A 29 -11.22 6.37 4.91
C VAL A 29 -10.97 4.88 4.74
N TRP A 30 -11.88 4.06 5.28
CA TRP A 30 -11.84 2.60 5.17
C TRP A 30 -12.98 2.03 4.33
N PHE A 31 -14.07 2.78 4.15
CA PHE A 31 -15.28 2.33 3.48
C PHE A 31 -15.64 3.22 2.29
N ALA A 32 -16.40 2.67 1.36
CA ALA A 32 -16.85 3.42 0.18
C ALA A 32 -17.80 4.58 0.54
N ASP A 33 -18.64 4.37 1.55
CA ASP A 33 -19.67 5.33 1.98
C ASP A 33 -19.87 5.23 3.50
N ASP A 34 -19.25 6.14 4.23
CA ASP A 34 -19.42 6.29 5.68
C ASP A 34 -19.36 7.77 6.06
N PRO A 35 -20.41 8.31 6.71
CA PRO A 35 -20.46 9.73 7.07
C PRO A 35 -19.44 10.14 8.14
N ALA A 36 -18.81 9.18 8.85
CA ALA A 36 -17.76 9.45 9.82
C ALA A 36 -16.37 9.64 9.18
N GLN A 37 -16.24 9.38 7.88
CA GLN A 37 -15.00 9.54 7.11
C GLN A 37 -14.86 10.91 6.50
N THR A 38 -13.62 11.32 6.22
CA THR A 38 -13.35 12.57 5.49
C THR A 38 -14.05 12.55 4.13
N PRO A 39 -14.86 13.56 3.77
CA PRO A 39 -15.48 13.64 2.45
C PRO A 39 -14.43 13.69 1.33
N TRP A 40 -14.69 13.02 0.21
CA TRP A 40 -13.70 12.85 -0.86
C TRP A 40 -13.19 14.17 -1.45
N GLN A 41 -14.04 15.21 -1.55
CA GLN A 41 -13.62 16.53 -2.03
C GLN A 41 -12.55 17.12 -1.11
N ARG A 42 -12.80 17.05 0.21
CA ARG A 42 -11.87 17.53 1.22
C ARG A 42 -10.56 16.73 1.17
N PHE A 43 -10.63 15.41 1.03
CA PHE A 43 -9.45 14.56 0.87
C PHE A 43 -8.59 15.04 -0.33
N LEU A 44 -9.17 15.19 -1.51
CA LEU A 44 -8.42 15.62 -2.69
C LEU A 44 -7.82 17.03 -2.53
N ASP A 45 -8.58 17.97 -1.93
CA ASP A 45 -8.09 19.32 -1.66
C ASP A 45 -6.89 19.30 -0.69
N GLU A 46 -7.00 18.59 0.42
CA GLU A 46 -5.97 18.50 1.45
C GLU A 46 -4.72 17.72 0.98
N VAL A 47 -4.88 16.70 0.15
CA VAL A 47 -3.76 16.01 -0.51
C VAL A 47 -2.95 16.98 -1.36
N ALA A 48 -3.61 17.74 -2.22
CA ALA A 48 -2.96 18.73 -3.08
C ALA A 48 -2.28 19.84 -2.24
N GLU A 49 -2.96 20.33 -1.21
CA GLU A 49 -2.42 21.35 -0.28
C GLU A 49 -1.24 20.82 0.54
N SER A 50 -1.24 19.53 0.89
CA SER A 50 -0.11 18.87 1.54
C SER A 50 1.09 18.67 0.63
N GLY A 51 0.93 18.93 -0.69
CA GLY A 51 2.00 18.87 -1.69
C GLY A 51 2.26 17.48 -2.26
N TYR A 52 1.37 16.51 -2.05
CA TYR A 52 1.39 15.25 -2.78
C TYR A 52 0.85 15.45 -4.20
N THR A 53 1.31 14.63 -5.13
CA THR A 53 0.86 14.63 -6.53
C THR A 53 0.34 13.25 -6.98
N TRP A 54 0.56 12.22 -6.17
CA TRP A 54 0.14 10.86 -6.45
C TRP A 54 -0.76 10.34 -5.34
N ILE A 55 -1.83 9.65 -5.74
CA ILE A 55 -2.77 9.01 -4.82
C ILE A 55 -3.08 7.58 -5.22
N GLU A 56 -3.47 6.76 -4.25
CA GLU A 56 -4.31 5.60 -4.49
C GLU A 56 -5.79 5.98 -4.50
N LEU A 57 -6.60 5.18 -5.20
CA LEU A 57 -8.05 5.44 -5.28
C LEU A 57 -8.78 5.10 -3.98
N GLY A 58 -8.21 4.20 -3.15
CA GLY A 58 -8.86 3.69 -1.95
C GLY A 58 -10.09 2.83 -2.24
N PRO A 59 -11.06 2.73 -1.31
CA PRO A 59 -12.26 1.92 -1.48
C PRO A 59 -13.07 2.36 -2.71
N TYR A 60 -13.40 1.40 -3.59
CA TYR A 60 -14.19 1.70 -4.80
C TYR A 60 -15.57 2.28 -4.44
N GLY A 61 -15.86 3.48 -4.94
CA GLY A 61 -17.07 4.25 -4.63
C GLY A 61 -16.86 5.40 -3.65
N TYR A 62 -15.72 5.48 -2.98
CA TYR A 62 -15.36 6.66 -2.19
C TYR A 62 -15.10 7.87 -3.08
N LEU A 63 -14.21 7.77 -4.06
CA LEU A 63 -14.04 8.75 -5.12
C LEU A 63 -15.10 8.55 -6.22
N PRO A 64 -15.38 9.55 -7.06
CA PRO A 64 -16.26 9.39 -8.22
C PRO A 64 -15.85 8.18 -9.07
N THR A 65 -16.81 7.34 -9.43
CA THR A 65 -16.57 6.14 -10.26
C THR A 65 -16.77 6.39 -11.75
N ASP A 66 -17.34 7.55 -12.13
CA ASP A 66 -17.35 8.01 -13.52
C ASP A 66 -15.97 8.51 -13.91
N PRO A 67 -15.30 7.91 -14.91
CA PRO A 67 -13.92 8.27 -15.26
C PRO A 67 -13.75 9.72 -15.71
N ALA A 68 -14.71 10.29 -16.39
CA ALA A 68 -14.59 11.68 -16.87
C ALA A 68 -14.68 12.67 -15.70
N HIS A 69 -15.64 12.44 -14.79
CA HIS A 69 -15.78 13.25 -13.57
C HIS A 69 -14.51 13.14 -12.69
N LEU A 70 -14.03 11.94 -12.44
CA LEU A 70 -12.82 11.76 -11.61
C LEU A 70 -11.59 12.40 -12.26
N ALA A 71 -11.43 12.29 -13.59
CA ALA A 71 -10.32 12.89 -14.30
C ALA A 71 -10.33 14.43 -14.17
N ASP A 72 -11.51 15.06 -14.27
CA ASP A 72 -11.65 16.52 -14.11
C ASP A 72 -11.29 16.95 -12.67
N GLU A 73 -11.74 16.22 -11.65
CA GLU A 73 -11.45 16.50 -10.25
C GLU A 73 -9.96 16.36 -9.91
N LEU A 74 -9.31 15.31 -10.42
CA LEU A 74 -7.87 15.10 -10.23
C LEU A 74 -7.05 16.16 -10.98
N LYS A 75 -7.42 16.47 -12.22
CA LYS A 75 -6.76 17.48 -13.04
C LYS A 75 -6.83 18.86 -12.42
N ALA A 76 -7.98 19.24 -11.87
CA ALA A 76 -8.17 20.53 -11.20
C ALA A 76 -7.19 20.75 -10.04
N ARG A 77 -6.71 19.65 -9.43
CA ARG A 77 -5.79 19.65 -8.27
C ARG A 77 -4.36 19.22 -8.60
N GLY A 78 -4.08 18.89 -9.86
CA GLY A 78 -2.76 18.40 -10.28
C GLY A 78 -2.41 17.01 -9.72
N LEU A 79 -3.42 16.21 -9.39
CA LEU A 79 -3.27 14.85 -8.84
C LEU A 79 -3.24 13.80 -9.94
N ARG A 80 -2.58 12.68 -9.64
CA ARG A 80 -2.44 11.50 -10.50
C ARG A 80 -2.69 10.24 -9.68
N VAL A 81 -3.14 9.18 -10.37
CA VAL A 81 -3.39 7.88 -9.75
C VAL A 81 -2.18 6.95 -9.93
N SER A 82 -1.71 6.37 -8.83
CA SER A 82 -0.68 5.33 -8.83
C SER A 82 -1.28 3.94 -8.92
N ALA A 83 -2.34 3.67 -8.13
CA ALA A 83 -3.00 2.38 -8.02
C ALA A 83 -4.48 2.50 -7.67
N GLY A 84 -5.22 1.44 -7.97
CA GLY A 84 -6.50 1.15 -7.34
C GLY A 84 -6.35 0.04 -6.30
N THR A 85 -7.28 -0.05 -5.35
CA THR A 85 -7.23 -1.01 -4.24
C THR A 85 -8.44 -1.93 -4.29
N VAL A 86 -8.21 -3.25 -4.12
CA VAL A 86 -9.28 -4.25 -4.08
C VAL A 86 -9.02 -5.31 -3.02
N PHE A 87 -10.09 -5.75 -2.37
CA PHE A 87 -10.06 -6.88 -1.44
C PHE A 87 -10.41 -8.18 -2.18
N THR A 88 -9.70 -9.27 -1.85
CA THR A 88 -9.93 -10.59 -2.45
C THR A 88 -10.01 -11.68 -1.39
N ALA A 89 -10.84 -12.69 -1.64
CA ALA A 89 -10.99 -13.86 -0.76
C ALA A 89 -10.76 -15.16 -1.54
N PHE A 90 -9.74 -15.21 -2.40
CA PHE A 90 -9.47 -16.38 -3.26
C PHE A 90 -9.25 -17.66 -2.45
N HIS A 91 -8.67 -17.57 -1.24
CA HIS A 91 -8.49 -18.72 -0.35
C HIS A 91 -9.79 -19.45 -0.01
N ARG A 92 -10.96 -18.81 -0.16
CA ARG A 92 -12.26 -19.46 0.10
C ARG A 92 -12.68 -20.43 -1.02
N GLY A 93 -12.02 -20.35 -2.18
CA GLY A 93 -12.28 -21.22 -3.32
C GLY A 93 -13.71 -21.14 -3.87
N GLY A 94 -14.00 -21.93 -4.91
CA GLY A 94 -15.35 -22.10 -5.46
C GLY A 94 -16.09 -20.78 -5.72
N GLU A 95 -17.41 -20.78 -5.48
CA GLU A 95 -18.25 -19.58 -5.70
C GLU A 95 -17.85 -18.40 -4.84
N GLN A 96 -17.33 -18.63 -3.62
CA GLN A 96 -16.92 -17.54 -2.72
C GLN A 96 -15.64 -16.84 -3.24
N GLY A 97 -14.67 -17.59 -3.75
CA GLY A 97 -13.48 -17.02 -4.39
C GLY A 97 -13.83 -16.24 -5.66
N GLU A 98 -14.82 -16.71 -6.44
CA GLU A 98 -15.26 -16.03 -7.66
C GLU A 98 -15.93 -14.67 -7.41
N THR A 99 -16.43 -14.38 -6.21
CA THR A 99 -17.02 -13.07 -5.89
C THR A 99 -16.04 -11.90 -5.98
N ALA A 100 -14.74 -12.15 -5.91
CA ALA A 100 -13.71 -11.12 -6.02
C ALA A 100 -13.56 -10.53 -7.44
N TRP A 101 -14.01 -11.24 -8.49
CA TRP A 101 -13.73 -10.87 -9.87
C TRP A 101 -14.42 -9.59 -10.35
N GLU A 102 -15.70 -9.44 -10.03
CA GLU A 102 -16.46 -8.25 -10.46
C GLU A 102 -15.96 -6.98 -9.80
N PRO A 103 -15.70 -6.92 -8.47
CA PRO A 103 -15.02 -5.79 -7.83
C PRO A 103 -13.64 -5.52 -8.44
N ALA A 104 -12.81 -6.54 -8.65
CA ALA A 104 -11.49 -6.39 -9.22
C ALA A 104 -11.52 -5.77 -10.62
N ARG A 105 -12.48 -6.19 -11.47
CA ARG A 105 -12.69 -5.64 -12.80
C ARG A 105 -13.03 -4.16 -12.75
N LYS A 106 -13.99 -3.76 -11.91
CA LYS A 106 -14.40 -2.33 -11.76
C LYS A 106 -13.25 -1.44 -11.33
N VAL A 107 -12.47 -1.90 -10.36
CA VAL A 107 -11.28 -1.18 -9.90
C VAL A 107 -10.24 -1.09 -11.01
N ALA A 108 -9.98 -2.18 -11.74
CA ALA A 108 -9.02 -2.20 -12.84
C ALA A 108 -9.43 -1.26 -13.98
N GLU A 109 -10.71 -1.27 -14.38
CA GLU A 109 -11.26 -0.36 -15.40
C GLU A 109 -11.05 1.11 -15.02
N LEU A 110 -11.40 1.48 -13.80
CA LEU A 110 -11.24 2.85 -13.33
C LEU A 110 -9.76 3.24 -13.20
N THR A 111 -8.91 2.36 -12.65
CA THR A 111 -7.47 2.60 -12.49
C THR A 111 -6.80 2.80 -13.85
N ALA A 112 -7.07 1.94 -14.81
CA ALA A 112 -6.53 2.06 -16.17
C ALA A 112 -7.01 3.34 -16.86
N ALA A 113 -8.30 3.69 -16.71
CA ALA A 113 -8.85 4.93 -17.26
C ALA A 113 -8.19 6.19 -16.66
N MET A 114 -7.73 6.14 -15.41
CA MET A 114 -7.00 7.22 -14.75
C MET A 114 -5.49 7.19 -15.02
N GLY A 115 -5.00 6.23 -15.80
CA GLY A 115 -3.57 6.10 -16.11
C GLY A 115 -2.74 5.53 -14.95
N GLY A 116 -3.37 4.89 -13.97
CA GLY A 116 -2.67 4.12 -12.94
C GLY A 116 -2.01 2.88 -13.54
N GLU A 117 -0.97 2.38 -12.87
CA GLU A 117 -0.18 1.23 -13.38
C GLU A 117 -0.32 -0.01 -12.49
N HIS A 118 -0.90 0.12 -11.30
CA HIS A 118 -0.91 -0.93 -10.30
C HIS A 118 -2.31 -1.17 -9.73
N ILE A 119 -2.53 -2.42 -9.28
CA ILE A 119 -3.65 -2.79 -8.41
C ILE A 119 -3.07 -3.34 -7.13
N VAL A 120 -3.33 -2.65 -6.02
CA VAL A 120 -3.03 -3.14 -4.68
C VAL A 120 -4.13 -4.13 -4.28
N VAL A 121 -3.74 -5.35 -3.97
CA VAL A 121 -4.67 -6.43 -3.64
C VAL A 121 -4.50 -6.84 -2.19
N ILE A 122 -5.49 -6.53 -1.39
CA ILE A 122 -5.53 -6.84 0.04
C ILE A 122 -6.29 -8.16 0.21
N PRO A 123 -5.72 -9.19 0.86
CA PRO A 123 -6.46 -10.41 1.17
C PRO A 123 -7.53 -10.13 2.22
N ALA A 124 -8.68 -10.81 2.11
CA ALA A 124 -9.71 -10.74 3.13
C ALA A 124 -9.15 -11.14 4.49
N MET A 125 -9.53 -10.40 5.52
CA MET A 125 -9.12 -10.66 6.88
C MET A 125 -9.94 -11.81 7.48
N TRP A 126 -9.32 -12.62 8.34
CA TRP A 126 -10.01 -13.67 9.10
C TRP A 126 -10.71 -13.14 10.35
N ARG A 127 -10.53 -11.84 10.63
CA ARG A 127 -11.29 -11.07 11.64
C ARG A 127 -12.06 -9.95 10.97
N ASP A 128 -13.16 -9.57 11.58
CA ASP A 128 -13.86 -8.34 11.25
C ASP A 128 -13.01 -7.14 11.68
N ASP A 129 -12.79 -6.20 10.77
CA ASP A 129 -11.88 -5.06 10.92
C ASP A 129 -12.40 -3.97 11.87
N VAL A 130 -13.70 -4.00 12.22
CA VAL A 130 -14.30 -3.07 13.16
C VAL A 130 -14.46 -3.70 14.56
N THR A 131 -15.01 -4.92 14.62
CA THR A 131 -15.29 -5.58 15.91
C THR A 131 -14.13 -6.41 16.42
N GLY A 132 -13.24 -6.87 15.52
CA GLY A 132 -12.14 -7.78 15.82
C GLY A 132 -12.60 -9.23 16.08
N GLU A 133 -13.88 -9.55 15.88
CA GLU A 133 -14.39 -10.92 16.01
C GLU A 133 -13.88 -11.80 14.84
N ALA A 134 -13.55 -13.06 15.17
CA ALA A 134 -13.12 -14.02 14.13
C ALA A 134 -14.33 -14.40 13.26
N VAL A 135 -14.19 -14.19 11.95
CA VAL A 135 -15.22 -14.55 10.94
C VAL A 135 -14.86 -15.86 10.24
N GLU A 136 -13.61 -16.30 10.33
CA GLU A 136 -13.13 -17.58 9.82
C GLU A 136 -11.87 -18.03 10.60
N SER A 137 -11.29 -19.19 10.23
CA SER A 137 -10.04 -19.67 10.84
C SER A 137 -8.88 -18.71 10.55
N GLY A 138 -8.04 -18.43 11.53
CA GLY A 138 -6.80 -17.64 11.34
C GLY A 138 -5.69 -18.35 10.57
N THR A 139 -5.91 -19.61 10.15
CA THR A 139 -4.93 -20.40 9.39
C THR A 139 -5.59 -21.06 8.20
N LEU A 140 -4.89 -21.14 7.07
CA LEU A 140 -5.34 -21.82 5.86
C LEU A 140 -4.85 -23.29 5.85
N ASP A 141 -5.70 -24.18 5.34
CA ASP A 141 -5.28 -25.52 4.96
C ASP A 141 -4.60 -25.51 3.57
N GLU A 142 -4.06 -26.67 3.15
CA GLU A 142 -3.34 -26.77 1.87
C GLU A 142 -4.24 -26.53 0.64
N GLY A 143 -5.51 -26.86 0.73
CA GLY A 143 -6.49 -26.58 -0.34
C GLY A 143 -6.73 -25.08 -0.47
N GLN A 144 -6.93 -24.38 0.65
CA GLN A 144 -7.11 -22.94 0.71
C GLN A 144 -5.87 -22.16 0.23
N TRP A 145 -4.67 -22.64 0.58
CA TRP A 145 -3.43 -22.09 0.03
C TRP A 145 -3.35 -22.24 -1.48
N SER A 146 -3.70 -23.43 -2.00
CA SER A 146 -3.74 -23.69 -3.45
C SER A 146 -4.71 -22.77 -4.17
N ASP A 147 -5.90 -22.55 -3.62
CA ASP A 147 -6.91 -21.67 -4.17
C ASP A 147 -6.43 -20.19 -4.15
N LEU A 148 -5.77 -19.77 -3.08
CA LEU A 148 -5.18 -18.45 -2.97
C LEU A 148 -4.15 -18.21 -4.08
N PHE A 149 -3.19 -19.12 -4.26
CA PHE A 149 -2.15 -18.98 -5.29
C PHE A 149 -2.72 -18.98 -6.70
N ALA A 150 -3.64 -19.92 -6.98
CA ALA A 150 -4.29 -20.01 -8.28
C ALA A 150 -5.11 -18.75 -8.60
N GLY A 151 -5.87 -18.24 -7.62
CA GLY A 151 -6.65 -17.02 -7.75
C GLY A 151 -5.78 -15.80 -8.06
N HIS A 152 -4.69 -15.63 -7.33
CA HIS A 152 -3.79 -14.49 -7.56
C HIS A 152 -3.00 -14.60 -8.88
N ASN A 153 -2.53 -15.79 -9.27
CA ASN A 153 -1.89 -15.97 -10.58
C ASN A 153 -2.88 -15.66 -11.72
N ARG A 154 -4.14 -16.12 -11.61
CA ARG A 154 -5.19 -15.79 -12.58
C ARG A 154 -5.49 -14.29 -12.62
N LEU A 155 -5.59 -13.63 -11.44
CA LEU A 155 -5.83 -12.19 -11.37
C LEU A 155 -4.70 -11.40 -12.03
N GLY A 156 -3.44 -11.70 -11.73
CA GLY A 156 -2.30 -11.04 -12.34
C GLY A 156 -2.28 -11.18 -13.85
N ALA A 157 -2.60 -12.36 -14.37
CA ALA A 157 -2.70 -12.60 -15.82
C ALA A 157 -3.80 -11.76 -16.47
N VAL A 158 -4.99 -11.66 -15.85
CA VAL A 158 -6.11 -10.84 -16.34
C VAL A 158 -5.76 -9.35 -16.29
N LEU A 159 -5.20 -8.88 -15.18
CA LEU A 159 -4.81 -7.48 -15.03
C LEU A 159 -3.78 -7.05 -16.09
N ALA A 160 -2.80 -7.90 -16.35
CA ALA A 160 -1.77 -7.62 -17.37
C ALA A 160 -2.35 -7.67 -18.80
N ALA A 161 -3.14 -8.70 -19.13
CA ALA A 161 -3.63 -8.92 -20.49
C ALA A 161 -4.73 -7.93 -20.90
N ASP A 162 -5.70 -7.67 -20.01
CA ASP A 162 -6.91 -6.91 -20.35
C ASP A 162 -6.75 -5.40 -20.06
N PHE A 163 -5.90 -5.04 -19.08
CA PHE A 163 -5.80 -3.66 -18.60
C PHE A 163 -4.38 -3.08 -18.63
N GLY A 164 -3.35 -3.90 -18.84
CA GLY A 164 -1.96 -3.46 -18.77
C GLY A 164 -1.50 -3.08 -17.36
N LEU A 165 -2.18 -3.59 -16.33
CA LEU A 165 -1.92 -3.30 -14.92
C LEU A 165 -1.10 -4.42 -14.26
N LYS A 166 -0.36 -4.05 -13.19
CA LYS A 166 0.44 -4.96 -12.37
C LYS A 166 -0.23 -5.23 -11.05
N GLN A 167 -0.33 -6.50 -10.66
CA GLN A 167 -0.81 -6.89 -9.34
C GLN A 167 0.27 -6.68 -8.27
N GLN A 168 -0.12 -6.04 -7.17
CA GLN A 168 0.70 -5.80 -5.99
C GLN A 168 -0.02 -6.38 -4.77
N PHE A 169 0.40 -7.55 -4.29
CA PHE A 169 -0.20 -8.19 -3.13
C PHE A 169 0.24 -7.48 -1.85
N HIS A 170 -0.72 -7.10 -1.04
CA HIS A 170 -0.51 -6.38 0.21
C HIS A 170 -0.72 -7.32 1.41
N PRO A 171 0.35 -7.87 2.03
CA PRO A 171 0.24 -8.59 3.30
C PRO A 171 -0.34 -7.68 4.38
N HIS A 172 -1.35 -8.16 5.12
CA HIS A 172 -2.11 -7.32 6.03
C HIS A 172 -2.27 -7.96 7.42
N ALA A 173 -2.34 -7.15 8.48
CA ALA A 173 -2.71 -7.59 9.82
C ALA A 173 -4.08 -8.29 9.80
N ASP A 174 -4.27 -9.29 10.63
CA ASP A 174 -5.47 -10.13 10.69
C ASP A 174 -5.88 -10.78 9.35
N SER A 175 -4.98 -10.81 8.35
CA SER A 175 -5.10 -11.66 7.16
C SER A 175 -4.31 -12.96 7.33
N HIS A 176 -4.52 -13.92 6.43
CA HIS A 176 -3.80 -15.18 6.44
C HIS A 176 -2.34 -15.07 5.95
N VAL A 177 -2.00 -13.94 5.32
CA VAL A 177 -0.67 -13.65 4.78
C VAL A 177 -0.17 -12.34 5.40
N GLY A 178 0.31 -12.43 6.62
CA GLY A 178 0.86 -11.27 7.35
C GLY A 178 2.25 -11.55 7.91
N ALA A 179 2.46 -12.75 8.47
CA ALA A 179 3.75 -13.15 9.04
C ALA A 179 4.78 -13.47 7.92
N GLN A 180 6.06 -13.30 8.24
CA GLN A 180 7.14 -13.51 7.25
C GLN A 180 7.11 -14.89 6.57
N PRO A 181 6.89 -16.01 7.26
CA PRO A 181 6.81 -17.32 6.61
C PRO A 181 5.67 -17.44 5.59
N ASP A 182 4.53 -16.80 5.86
CA ASP A 182 3.37 -16.81 4.95
C ASP A 182 3.64 -15.96 3.71
N ILE A 183 4.28 -14.81 3.88
CA ILE A 183 4.74 -13.96 2.77
C ILE A 183 5.74 -14.73 1.90
N GLU A 184 6.73 -15.38 2.52
CA GLU A 184 7.73 -16.16 1.80
C GLU A 184 7.11 -17.35 1.04
N ARG A 185 6.11 -18.02 1.64
CA ARG A 185 5.34 -19.08 0.98
C ARG A 185 4.57 -18.53 -0.23
N LEU A 186 3.87 -17.40 -0.09
CA LEU A 186 3.19 -16.75 -1.21
C LEU A 186 4.16 -16.46 -2.35
N LEU A 187 5.32 -15.89 -2.06
CA LEU A 187 6.32 -15.55 -3.07
C LEU A 187 6.90 -16.79 -3.77
N ALA A 188 7.05 -17.89 -3.05
CA ALA A 188 7.58 -19.15 -3.60
C ALA A 188 6.58 -19.85 -4.53
N GLU A 189 5.28 -19.75 -4.25
CA GLU A 189 4.22 -20.52 -4.92
C GLU A 189 3.45 -19.69 -5.97
N THR A 190 3.82 -18.39 -6.16
CA THR A 190 3.20 -17.53 -7.18
C THR A 190 4.18 -17.09 -8.25
N ASP A 191 3.66 -16.88 -9.47
CA ASP A 191 4.44 -16.45 -10.60
C ASP A 191 4.98 -15.00 -10.41
N PRO A 192 6.30 -14.78 -10.44
CA PRO A 192 6.90 -13.46 -10.26
C PRO A 192 6.55 -12.45 -11.36
N ASP A 193 6.13 -12.90 -12.53
CA ASP A 193 5.69 -12.02 -13.61
C ASP A 193 4.24 -11.54 -13.40
N LEU A 194 3.46 -12.24 -12.56
CA LEU A 194 2.03 -12.01 -12.32
C LEU A 194 1.71 -11.37 -10.97
N LEU A 195 2.57 -11.57 -9.96
CA LEU A 195 2.37 -11.03 -8.62
C LEU A 195 3.68 -10.50 -8.04
N ASN A 196 3.63 -9.28 -7.54
CA ASN A 196 4.69 -8.70 -6.70
C ASN A 196 4.09 -8.23 -5.36
N LEU A 197 4.95 -7.82 -4.43
CA LEU A 197 4.50 -7.25 -3.17
C LEU A 197 4.23 -5.75 -3.29
N CYS A 198 3.09 -5.32 -2.78
CA CYS A 198 2.95 -4.06 -2.10
C CYS A 198 3.42 -4.28 -0.66
N LEU A 199 4.68 -4.02 -0.38
CA LEU A 199 5.22 -4.20 0.96
C LEU A 199 4.78 -3.03 1.84
N ASP A 200 3.79 -3.28 2.71
CA ASP A 200 3.44 -2.36 3.77
C ASP A 200 4.40 -2.54 4.95
N THR A 201 5.15 -1.49 5.25
CA THR A 201 6.20 -1.55 6.26
C THR A 201 5.64 -1.62 7.67
N GLY A 202 4.48 -1.02 7.94
CA GLY A 202 3.81 -1.08 9.23
C GLY A 202 3.16 -2.43 9.50
N HIS A 203 2.38 -2.94 8.55
CA HIS A 203 1.75 -4.27 8.69
C HIS A 203 2.78 -5.39 8.80
N ALA A 204 3.89 -5.33 8.04
CA ALA A 204 4.97 -6.30 8.16
C ALA A 204 5.55 -6.34 9.59
N GLU A 205 5.95 -5.21 10.13
CA GLU A 205 6.50 -5.14 11.50
C GLU A 205 5.45 -5.52 12.57
N TYR A 206 4.18 -5.16 12.37
CA TYR A 206 3.07 -5.56 13.24
C TYR A 206 2.95 -7.08 13.31
N CYS A 207 2.98 -7.76 12.17
CA CYS A 207 2.90 -9.21 12.05
C CYS A 207 4.21 -9.94 12.39
N GLY A 208 5.27 -9.22 12.73
CA GLY A 208 6.57 -9.78 13.10
C GLY A 208 7.46 -10.17 11.92
N ALA A 209 7.14 -9.71 10.71
CA ALA A 209 8.05 -9.72 9.58
C ALA A 209 9.03 -8.54 9.65
N SER A 210 10.14 -8.62 8.92
CA SER A 210 11.08 -7.50 8.77
C SER A 210 11.01 -6.95 7.36
N SER A 211 10.54 -5.70 7.23
CA SER A 211 10.47 -5.01 5.95
C SER A 211 11.84 -4.95 5.26
N LEU A 212 12.91 -4.65 6.00
CA LEU A 212 14.26 -4.57 5.47
C LEU A 212 14.80 -5.94 5.03
N ASP A 213 14.48 -7.02 5.76
CA ASP A 213 14.87 -8.38 5.37
C ASP A 213 14.14 -8.80 4.09
N LEU A 214 12.85 -8.53 3.98
CA LEU A 214 12.06 -8.80 2.77
C LEU A 214 12.60 -8.05 1.54
N ILE A 215 12.94 -6.76 1.67
CA ILE A 215 13.53 -5.97 0.58
C ILE A 215 14.86 -6.58 0.14
N ARG A 216 15.72 -6.99 1.08
CA ARG A 216 17.06 -7.54 0.78
C ARG A 216 17.00 -8.94 0.18
N ARG A 217 16.07 -9.79 0.65
CA ARG A 217 15.97 -11.19 0.21
C ARG A 217 15.17 -11.37 -1.07
N TYR A 218 14.21 -10.48 -1.32
CA TYR A 218 13.29 -10.57 -2.45
C TYR A 218 13.24 -9.27 -3.28
N PRO A 219 14.40 -8.70 -3.67
CA PRO A 219 14.47 -7.39 -4.31
C PRO A 219 13.62 -7.29 -5.57
N GLU A 220 13.53 -8.37 -6.37
CA GLU A 220 12.75 -8.41 -7.61
C GLU A 220 11.23 -8.49 -7.38
N ARG A 221 10.82 -8.88 -6.17
CA ARG A 221 9.41 -9.04 -5.80
C ARG A 221 8.81 -7.81 -5.11
N ILE A 222 9.60 -6.77 -4.83
CA ILE A 222 9.11 -5.52 -4.23
C ILE A 222 8.60 -4.62 -5.36
N GLY A 223 7.34 -4.67 -5.68
CA GLY A 223 6.75 -3.90 -6.80
C GLY A 223 6.18 -2.53 -6.39
N TYR A 224 5.85 -2.38 -5.12
CA TYR A 224 5.15 -1.22 -4.56
C TYR A 224 5.35 -1.17 -3.05
N LEU A 225 5.17 -0.03 -2.42
CA LEU A 225 5.32 0.13 -0.97
C LEU A 225 4.17 0.93 -0.38
N HIS A 226 3.72 0.51 0.81
CA HIS A 226 3.07 1.39 1.75
C HIS A 226 4.08 1.79 2.84
N LEU A 227 4.31 3.08 2.97
CA LEU A 227 5.25 3.66 3.94
C LEU A 227 4.50 4.00 5.22
N LYS A 228 4.56 3.09 6.16
CA LYS A 228 3.82 3.11 7.41
C LYS A 228 4.77 2.80 8.56
N GLN A 229 4.56 3.42 9.73
CA GLN A 229 5.32 3.10 10.94
C GLN A 229 4.41 2.65 12.06
N ILE A 230 4.91 1.78 12.92
CA ILE A 230 4.23 1.34 14.14
C ILE A 230 4.95 1.84 15.38
N ASN A 231 4.15 2.16 16.40
CA ASN A 231 4.67 2.51 17.73
C ASN A 231 5.14 1.25 18.45
N PRO A 232 6.44 1.11 18.78
CA PRO A 232 6.97 -0.11 19.40
C PRO A 232 6.44 -0.37 20.81
N GLU A 233 6.12 0.69 21.58
CA GLU A 233 5.58 0.53 22.93
C GLU A 233 4.14 0.03 22.89
N ILE A 234 3.32 0.58 21.97
CA ILE A 234 1.94 0.14 21.79
C ILE A 234 1.94 -1.29 21.20
N LEU A 235 2.82 -1.61 20.24
CA LEU A 235 2.95 -2.97 19.73
C LEU A 235 3.32 -3.98 20.83
N ALA A 236 4.22 -3.62 21.74
CA ALA A 236 4.53 -4.48 22.88
C ALA A 236 3.31 -4.75 23.76
N ARG A 237 2.47 -3.72 24.00
CA ARG A 237 1.21 -3.87 24.71
C ARG A 237 0.19 -4.73 23.94
N VAL A 238 0.07 -4.51 22.64
CA VAL A 238 -0.80 -5.32 21.76
C VAL A 238 -0.49 -6.81 21.90
N ARG A 239 0.80 -7.16 21.87
CA ARG A 239 1.27 -8.55 22.03
C ARG A 239 1.03 -9.10 23.42
N ALA A 240 1.29 -8.30 24.46
CA ALA A 240 1.09 -8.71 25.86
C ALA A 240 -0.39 -8.94 26.21
N GLU A 241 -1.28 -8.12 25.68
CA GLU A 241 -2.73 -8.14 25.94
C GLU A 241 -3.51 -8.95 24.89
N ASN A 242 -2.83 -9.48 23.86
CA ASN A 242 -3.44 -10.18 22.73
C ASN A 242 -4.57 -9.37 22.07
N MET A 243 -4.30 -8.08 21.81
CA MET A 243 -5.30 -7.18 21.22
C MET A 243 -5.56 -7.56 19.75
N THR A 244 -6.80 -7.34 19.30
CA THR A 244 -7.14 -7.42 17.87
C THR A 244 -6.55 -6.25 17.10
N TRP A 245 -6.46 -6.35 15.78
CA TRP A 245 -6.03 -5.23 14.93
C TRP A 245 -6.89 -3.99 15.15
N ALA A 246 -8.21 -4.15 15.17
CA ALA A 246 -9.15 -3.06 15.45
C ALA A 246 -8.83 -2.33 16.77
N ALA A 247 -8.63 -3.08 17.86
CA ALA A 247 -8.27 -2.51 19.15
C ALA A 247 -6.86 -1.89 19.16
N ALA A 248 -5.91 -2.48 18.45
CA ALA A 248 -4.55 -1.97 18.32
C ALA A 248 -4.52 -0.64 17.56
N ASN A 249 -5.32 -0.52 16.50
CA ASN A 249 -5.43 0.69 15.71
C ASN A 249 -6.06 1.84 16.53
N LEU A 250 -7.13 1.57 17.24
CA LEU A 250 -7.75 2.54 18.18
C LEU A 250 -6.78 2.95 19.30
N ALA A 251 -5.86 2.07 19.70
CA ALA A 251 -4.81 2.39 20.67
C ALA A 251 -3.67 3.23 20.09
N GLY A 252 -3.67 3.48 18.77
CA GLY A 252 -2.66 4.28 18.08
C GLY A 252 -1.39 3.50 17.74
N VAL A 253 -1.51 2.20 17.40
CA VAL A 253 -0.35 1.39 17.00
C VAL A 253 0.30 1.93 15.75
N MET A 254 -0.47 2.46 14.79
CA MET A 254 0.07 3.20 13.66
C MET A 254 0.51 4.58 14.11
N SER A 255 1.75 4.93 13.82
CA SER A 255 2.36 6.16 14.31
C SER A 255 2.87 7.05 13.19
N GLU A 256 2.79 8.36 13.44
CA GLU A 256 3.37 9.36 12.54
C GLU A 256 4.90 9.24 12.54
N PRO A 257 5.56 9.18 11.37
CA PRO A 257 7.01 9.26 11.27
C PRO A 257 7.57 10.64 11.68
N PRO A 258 8.79 10.70 12.22
CA PRO A 258 9.68 9.60 12.61
C PRO A 258 9.39 9.09 14.03
N GLY A 259 9.97 7.96 14.37
CA GLY A 259 9.98 7.46 15.77
C GLY A 259 9.32 6.10 15.94
N GLY A 260 8.70 5.57 14.88
CA GLY A 260 8.16 4.22 14.83
C GLY A 260 9.12 3.20 14.20
N LEU A 261 8.62 1.98 14.02
CA LEU A 261 9.28 0.89 13.30
C LEU A 261 8.55 0.60 11.98
N PRO A 262 9.30 0.25 10.90
CA PRO A 262 10.77 0.33 10.79
C PRO A 262 11.26 1.78 10.69
N ASP A 263 12.57 2.02 10.74
CA ASP A 263 13.13 3.31 10.35
C ASP A 263 12.93 3.51 8.83
N LEU A 264 12.06 4.45 8.46
CA LEU A 264 11.75 4.70 7.04
C LEU A 264 12.95 5.26 6.26
N ARG A 265 13.93 5.84 6.91
CA ARG A 265 15.18 6.23 6.24
C ARG A 265 15.93 5.00 5.72
N GLU A 266 16.06 3.96 6.55
CA GLU A 266 16.71 2.70 6.14
C GLU A 266 15.90 1.99 5.04
N VAL A 267 14.57 2.03 5.12
CA VAL A 267 13.68 1.48 4.08
C VAL A 267 13.89 2.21 2.75
N ILE A 268 13.88 3.55 2.77
CA ILE A 268 14.09 4.37 1.56
C ILE A 268 15.46 4.09 0.96
N GLU A 269 16.52 4.05 1.77
CA GLU A 269 17.88 3.71 1.29
C GLU A 269 17.94 2.32 0.65
N ALA A 270 17.29 1.32 1.26
CA ALA A 270 17.24 -0.03 0.72
C ALA A 270 16.49 -0.10 -0.63
N VAL A 271 15.37 0.62 -0.74
CA VAL A 271 14.56 0.66 -1.97
C VAL A 271 15.24 1.44 -3.09
N GLU A 272 15.87 2.57 -2.79
CA GLU A 272 16.67 3.32 -3.77
C GLU A 272 17.80 2.44 -4.34
N GLY A 273 18.36 1.53 -3.52
CA GLY A 273 19.35 0.55 -3.94
C GLY A 273 18.85 -0.47 -4.96
N LEU A 274 17.54 -0.64 -5.14
CA LEU A 274 16.96 -1.54 -6.16
C LEU A 274 17.11 -0.99 -7.59
N ASN A 275 17.43 0.28 -7.77
CA ASN A 275 17.69 0.95 -9.05
C ASN A 275 16.56 0.78 -10.09
N ARG A 276 15.31 0.80 -9.66
CA ARG A 276 14.11 0.76 -10.50
C ARG A 276 12.99 1.64 -9.92
N PRO A 277 12.09 2.18 -10.76
CA PRO A 277 10.99 3.01 -10.28
C PRO A 277 10.04 2.20 -9.40
N ILE A 278 9.73 2.72 -8.21
CA ILE A 278 8.79 2.15 -7.25
C ILE A 278 7.95 3.29 -6.67
N PHE A 279 6.66 3.06 -6.46
CA PHE A 279 5.81 3.93 -5.68
C PHE A 279 5.94 3.62 -4.19
N GLY A 280 6.04 4.66 -3.37
CA GLY A 280 5.94 4.59 -1.92
C GLY A 280 4.78 5.46 -1.44
N ILE A 281 3.68 4.82 -1.12
CA ILE A 281 2.46 5.50 -0.70
C ILE A 281 2.46 5.62 0.81
N VAL A 282 2.31 6.84 1.29
CA VAL A 282 2.17 7.10 2.72
C VAL A 282 0.79 6.68 3.17
N GLU A 283 0.77 5.81 4.15
CA GLU A 283 -0.44 5.39 4.83
C GLU A 283 -0.29 5.49 6.34
N GLN A 284 -1.35 5.92 6.99
CA GLN A 284 -1.49 5.86 8.44
C GLN A 284 -2.95 5.55 8.75
N ASP A 285 -3.21 4.34 9.23
CA ASP A 285 -4.57 3.92 9.59
C ASP A 285 -5.09 4.76 10.74
N MET A 286 -6.13 5.54 10.50
CA MET A 286 -6.66 6.52 11.46
C MET A 286 -8.19 6.52 11.52
N TYR A 287 -8.84 5.38 11.33
CA TYR A 287 -10.31 5.32 11.38
C TYR A 287 -10.81 4.86 12.76
N PRO A 288 -11.83 5.55 13.34
CA PRO A 288 -12.33 6.87 12.94
C PRO A 288 -11.43 8.01 13.42
N VAL A 289 -11.37 9.12 12.67
CA VAL A 289 -10.53 10.28 13.01
C VAL A 289 -11.28 11.60 12.78
N GLY A 290 -10.96 12.61 13.59
CA GLY A 290 -11.49 13.96 13.35
C GLY A 290 -10.92 14.59 12.08
N PHE A 291 -11.73 15.26 11.29
CA PHE A 291 -11.38 15.76 9.95
C PHE A 291 -10.20 16.76 9.90
N ASP A 292 -9.87 17.40 11.01
CA ASP A 292 -8.76 18.36 11.08
C ASP A 292 -7.41 17.73 11.49
N VAL A 293 -7.40 16.41 11.75
CA VAL A 293 -6.22 15.67 12.20
C VAL A 293 -5.32 15.21 11.05
N PRO A 294 -5.83 14.66 9.93
CA PRO A 294 -5.02 14.02 8.90
C PRO A 294 -4.04 14.96 8.19
N MET A 295 -4.52 16.10 7.70
CA MET A 295 -3.72 16.99 6.85
C MET A 295 -2.41 17.45 7.50
N PRO A 296 -2.37 17.94 8.77
CA PRO A 296 -1.10 18.31 9.41
C PRO A 296 -0.12 17.14 9.54
N ILE A 297 -0.61 15.92 9.78
CA ILE A 297 0.19 14.70 9.84
C ILE A 297 0.78 14.42 8.46
N ALA A 298 -0.05 14.41 7.40
CA ALA A 298 0.38 14.17 6.04
C ALA A 298 1.48 15.14 5.59
N GLN A 299 1.36 16.42 5.92
CA GLN A 299 2.39 17.44 5.63
C GLN A 299 3.71 17.15 6.35
N ARG A 300 3.68 16.83 7.65
CA ARG A 300 4.89 16.52 8.42
C ARG A 300 5.55 15.24 7.94
N THR A 301 4.76 14.18 7.70
CA THR A 301 5.25 12.91 7.16
C THR A 301 5.92 13.10 5.81
N ARG A 302 5.28 13.81 4.88
CA ARG A 302 5.88 14.13 3.59
C ARG A 302 7.23 14.87 3.73
N ASN A 303 7.27 15.89 4.58
CA ASN A 303 8.49 16.66 4.80
C ASN A 303 9.62 15.80 5.40
N TYR A 304 9.28 14.88 6.31
CA TYR A 304 10.22 13.91 6.83
C TYR A 304 10.77 13.00 5.74
N LEU A 305 9.92 12.40 4.90
CA LEU A 305 10.34 11.51 3.82
C LEU A 305 11.24 12.22 2.81
N LEU A 306 10.94 13.48 2.47
CA LEU A 306 11.83 14.30 1.64
C LEU A 306 13.20 14.50 2.27
N SER A 307 13.26 14.65 3.60
CA SER A 307 14.54 14.76 4.34
C SER A 307 15.33 13.45 4.35
N CYS A 308 14.68 12.31 4.12
CA CYS A 308 15.31 11.00 4.00
C CYS A 308 15.92 10.74 2.61
N GLY A 309 15.78 11.67 1.66
CA GLY A 309 16.33 11.55 0.30
C GLY A 309 15.31 11.15 -0.77
N SER A 310 14.08 10.79 -0.38
CA SER A 310 13.00 10.63 -1.35
C SER A 310 12.72 11.98 -2.04
N ARG A 311 12.33 11.94 -3.29
CA ARG A 311 11.97 13.14 -4.04
C ARG A 311 10.59 12.96 -4.62
N THR A 312 9.73 13.95 -4.43
CA THR A 312 8.52 14.06 -5.24
C THR A 312 8.95 14.45 -6.65
N THR A 313 8.80 13.56 -7.61
CA THR A 313 8.97 13.93 -9.02
C THR A 313 7.81 14.84 -9.42
N VAL A 314 8.06 16.13 -9.50
CA VAL A 314 7.27 17.01 -10.33
C VAL A 314 7.71 16.71 -11.76
N ARG A 315 6.90 15.96 -12.51
CA ARG A 315 7.01 15.87 -13.97
C ARG A 315 6.01 16.79 -14.63
#